data_ad60fdca58fa61dc0ba21a4f18d434e8
#
_entry.id   ad60fdca58fa61dc0ba21a4f18d434e8
#
_cell.length_a   1.000
_cell.length_b   1.000
_cell.length_c   1.000
_cell.angle_alpha   90.00
_cell.angle_beta   90.00
_cell.angle_gamma   90.00
#
_symmetry.space_group_name_H-M   'P 1'
#
loop_
_entity.id
_entity.type
_entity.pdbx_description
1 polymer ?
#
loop_
_entity_poly.entity_id
_entity_poly.type
_entity_poly.pdbx_seq_one_letter_code
_entity_poly.pdbx_strand_id
1 'polypeptide(L)'
;MRNTIDRFLGKLHNEDIYLIHGDMWHFDYFKQRMPNNVIDCGIQEPNIVNIASGIASQNKTVFVYGVSGMIIHRAYEQIKLNVKGWAENKGKIIFINSGHNGCYTDAGRGHLIDDDIALCNALNIETYTPTSSGG
;
A
#
# COMPACT_ATOMS: atom_id res chain seq x y z
N MET A 1 -11.66 -7.33 7.50
CA MET A 1 -10.73 -6.22 7.23
C MET A 1 -10.75 -5.75 5.76
N ARG A 2 -10.47 -6.59 4.73
CA ARG A 2 -10.45 -6.16 3.30
C ARG A 2 -11.72 -5.44 2.85
N ASN A 3 -12.90 -6.02 3.10
CA ASN A 3 -14.18 -5.39 2.76
C ASN A 3 -14.41 -4.04 3.48
N THR A 4 -13.83 -3.87 4.66
CA THR A 4 -13.91 -2.62 5.42
C THR A 4 -13.08 -1.54 4.72
N ILE A 5 -11.87 -1.90 4.27
CA ILE A 5 -10.98 -0.99 3.53
C ILE A 5 -11.61 -0.59 2.21
N ASP A 6 -12.11 -1.56 1.43
CA ASP A 6 -12.76 -1.30 0.13
C ASP A 6 -13.96 -0.34 0.29
N ARG A 7 -14.83 -0.60 1.28
CA ARG A 7 -15.96 0.29 1.57
C ARG A 7 -15.52 1.67 2.07
N PHE A 8 -14.47 1.73 2.86
CA PHE A 8 -13.92 3.01 3.33
C PHE A 8 -13.39 3.84 2.17
N LEU A 9 -12.53 3.25 1.33
CA LEU A 9 -12.01 3.92 0.14
C LEU A 9 -13.13 4.37 -0.80
N GLY A 10 -14.12 3.52 -1.03
CA GLY A 10 -15.26 3.86 -1.88
C GLY A 10 -16.18 4.95 -1.33
N LYS A 11 -16.07 5.31 -0.05
CA LYS A 11 -16.79 6.46 0.55
C LYS A 11 -16.04 7.78 0.36
N LEU A 12 -14.75 7.75 0.08
CA LEU A 12 -13.95 8.96 -0.01
C LEU A 12 -14.28 9.83 -1.23
N HIS A 13 -14.91 9.28 -2.30
CA HIS A 13 -15.41 9.96 -3.49
C HIS A 13 -14.55 11.14 -3.97
N ASN A 14 -13.25 10.95 -4.10
CA ASN A 14 -12.35 12.02 -4.47
C ASN A 14 -11.48 11.56 -5.66
N GLU A 15 -11.51 12.30 -6.76
CA GLU A 15 -10.72 12.05 -7.97
C GLU A 15 -9.20 12.12 -7.73
N ASP A 16 -8.79 12.69 -6.60
CA ASP A 16 -7.38 12.78 -6.18
C ASP A 16 -6.89 11.54 -5.43
N ILE A 17 -7.75 10.54 -5.24
CA ILE A 17 -7.42 9.31 -4.53
C ILE A 17 -7.22 8.17 -5.52
N TYR A 18 -6.08 7.49 -5.41
CA TYR A 18 -5.71 6.33 -6.21
C TYR A 18 -5.47 5.12 -5.33
N LEU A 19 -5.80 3.94 -5.84
CA LEU A 19 -5.46 2.67 -5.25
C LEU A 19 -4.58 1.88 -6.22
N ILE A 20 -3.41 1.45 -5.76
CA ILE A 20 -2.48 0.64 -6.54
C ILE A 20 -2.25 -0.68 -5.81
N HIS A 21 -2.29 -1.77 -6.54
CA HIS A 21 -2.02 -3.10 -6.00
C HIS A 21 -1.33 -4.01 -7.04
N GLY A 22 -0.82 -5.14 -6.58
CA GLY A 22 -0.26 -6.17 -7.44
C GLY A 22 -0.99 -7.48 -7.27
N ASP A 23 -1.81 -7.85 -8.25
CA ASP A 23 -2.56 -9.11 -8.27
C ASP A 23 -3.37 -9.38 -6.98
N MET A 24 -3.91 -8.31 -6.40
CA MET A 24 -4.74 -8.34 -5.19
C MET A 24 -6.16 -7.95 -5.57
N TRP A 25 -7.01 -8.92 -5.68
CA TRP A 25 -8.42 -8.71 -5.99
C TRP A 25 -9.24 -8.31 -4.74
N HIS A 26 -10.43 -7.74 -4.95
CA HIS A 26 -11.43 -7.32 -3.94
C HIS A 26 -11.51 -5.83 -3.61
N PHE A 27 -11.28 -4.97 -4.58
CA PHE A 27 -11.63 -3.55 -4.44
C PHE A 27 -12.79 -3.18 -5.34
N ASP A 28 -13.78 -4.07 -5.44
CA ASP A 28 -14.91 -3.92 -6.38
C ASP A 28 -15.77 -2.70 -6.06
N TYR A 29 -15.94 -2.40 -4.78
CA TYR A 29 -16.76 -1.25 -4.36
C TYR A 29 -16.07 0.07 -4.70
N PHE A 30 -14.78 0.19 -4.48
CA PHE A 30 -14.01 1.37 -4.89
C PHE A 30 -13.88 1.45 -6.40
N LYS A 31 -13.59 0.34 -7.07
CA LYS A 31 -13.46 0.25 -8.54
C LYS A 31 -14.75 0.62 -9.28
N GLN A 32 -15.92 0.25 -8.77
CA GLN A 32 -17.20 0.64 -9.36
C GLN A 32 -17.42 2.16 -9.33
N ARG A 33 -16.89 2.85 -8.32
CA ARG A 33 -17.04 4.31 -8.15
C ARG A 33 -15.95 5.09 -8.84
N MET A 34 -14.74 4.57 -8.82
CA MET A 34 -13.53 5.23 -9.30
C MET A 34 -12.75 4.29 -10.24
N PRO A 35 -13.32 3.87 -11.39
CA PRO A 35 -12.73 2.85 -12.24
C PRO A 35 -11.36 3.22 -12.79
N ASN A 36 -11.10 4.51 -12.99
CA ASN A 36 -9.83 5.01 -13.52
C ASN A 36 -8.77 5.23 -12.43
N ASN A 37 -9.13 5.05 -11.16
CA ASN A 37 -8.27 5.32 -10.02
C ASN A 37 -7.78 4.04 -9.34
N VAL A 38 -8.13 2.86 -9.88
CA VAL A 38 -7.61 1.56 -9.43
C VAL A 38 -6.65 1.03 -10.47
N ILE A 39 -5.42 0.80 -10.06
CA ILE A 39 -4.34 0.31 -10.93
C ILE A 39 -3.84 -1.02 -10.40
N ASP A 40 -4.07 -2.07 -11.16
CA ASP A 40 -3.42 -3.36 -10.91
C ASP A 40 -2.13 -3.43 -11.74
N CYS A 41 -1.01 -3.47 -11.05
CA CYS A 41 0.32 -3.52 -11.68
C CYS A 41 0.83 -4.96 -11.88
N GLY A 42 0.09 -5.99 -11.42
CA GLY A 42 0.66 -7.32 -11.26
C GLY A 42 1.69 -7.39 -10.12
N ILE A 43 2.34 -8.54 -9.97
CA ILE A 43 3.32 -8.78 -8.88
C ILE A 43 4.65 -8.13 -9.25
N GLN A 44 4.81 -6.85 -8.90
CA GLN A 44 6.02 -6.06 -9.17
C GLN A 44 6.17 -4.90 -8.16
N GLU A 45 6.37 -5.22 -6.92
CA GLU A 45 6.34 -4.29 -5.79
C GLU A 45 7.23 -3.06 -5.96
N PRO A 46 8.46 -3.14 -6.48
CA PRO A 46 9.28 -1.96 -6.75
C PRO A 46 8.61 -0.99 -7.74
N ASN A 47 7.98 -1.52 -8.79
CA ASN A 47 7.30 -0.68 -9.78
C ASN A 47 6.00 -0.08 -9.24
N ILE A 48 5.28 -0.82 -8.40
CA ILE A 48 4.11 -0.30 -7.67
C ILE A 48 4.49 0.97 -6.90
N VAL A 49 5.59 0.94 -6.17
CA VAL A 49 6.07 2.09 -5.40
C VAL A 49 6.52 3.24 -6.31
N ASN A 50 7.17 2.94 -7.43
CA ASN A 50 7.55 3.97 -8.41
C ASN A 50 6.33 4.67 -9.01
N ILE A 51 5.31 3.91 -9.42
CA ILE A 51 4.05 4.47 -9.95
C ILE A 51 3.36 5.31 -8.88
N ALA A 52 3.26 4.79 -7.64
CA ALA A 52 2.67 5.51 -6.52
C ALA A 52 3.36 6.85 -6.26
N SER A 53 4.70 6.87 -6.32
CA SER A 53 5.50 8.09 -6.15
C SER A 53 5.25 9.09 -7.27
N GLY A 54 5.16 8.62 -8.52
CA GLY A 54 4.86 9.47 -9.67
C GLY A 54 3.47 10.12 -9.58
N ILE A 55 2.45 9.37 -9.14
CA ILE A 55 1.10 9.91 -8.94
C ILE A 55 1.08 10.87 -7.75
N ALA A 56 1.71 10.53 -6.64
CA ALA A 56 1.77 11.38 -5.45
C ALA A 56 2.48 12.72 -5.72
N SER A 57 3.47 12.75 -6.62
CA SER A 57 4.15 13.99 -7.03
C SER A 57 3.21 15.03 -7.65
N GLN A 58 2.04 14.60 -8.15
CA GLN A 58 0.97 15.45 -8.67
C GLN A 58 -0.05 15.88 -7.61
N ASN A 59 0.34 15.91 -6.34
CA ASN A 59 -0.51 16.27 -5.20
C ASN A 59 -1.71 15.32 -4.99
N LYS A 60 -1.55 14.05 -5.33
CA LYS A 60 -2.58 13.03 -5.17
C LYS A 60 -2.34 12.20 -3.90
N THR A 61 -3.39 11.56 -3.40
CA THR A 61 -3.30 10.56 -2.33
C THR A 61 -3.33 9.17 -2.93
N VAL A 62 -2.31 8.39 -2.67
CA VAL A 62 -2.16 7.04 -3.22
C VAL A 62 -2.17 6.01 -2.10
N PHE A 63 -3.12 5.10 -2.16
CA PHE A 63 -3.13 3.90 -1.33
C PHE A 63 -2.41 2.77 -2.07
N VAL A 64 -1.39 2.21 -1.46
CA VAL A 64 -0.67 1.05 -1.96
C VAL A 64 -1.09 -0.15 -1.12
N TYR A 65 -1.74 -1.13 -1.75
CA TYR A 65 -2.20 -2.33 -1.07
C TYR A 65 -1.39 -3.55 -1.47
N GLY A 66 -0.92 -4.30 -0.48
CA GLY A 66 -0.16 -5.51 -0.72
C GLY A 66 0.08 -6.35 0.54
N VAL A 67 0.87 -7.41 0.37
CA VAL A 67 1.38 -8.18 1.51
C VAL A 67 2.53 -7.43 2.14
N SER A 68 2.46 -7.23 3.47
CA SER A 68 3.35 -6.35 4.22
C SER A 68 4.82 -6.52 3.86
N GLY A 69 5.35 -7.66 4.09
CA GLY A 69 6.76 -7.86 3.85
C GLY A 69 7.15 -7.83 2.38
N MET A 70 6.27 -8.25 1.49
CA MET A 70 6.61 -8.21 0.07
C MET A 70 6.78 -6.77 -0.40
N ILE A 71 5.86 -5.88 -0.05
CA ILE A 71 5.98 -4.45 -0.42
C ILE A 71 7.21 -3.83 0.25
N ILE A 72 7.36 -3.97 1.56
CA ILE A 72 8.41 -3.28 2.31
C ILE A 72 9.79 -3.83 1.96
N HIS A 73 9.96 -5.15 1.88
CA HIS A 73 11.27 -5.76 1.58
C HIS A 73 11.68 -5.55 0.12
N ARG A 74 10.79 -5.88 -0.81
CA ARG A 74 11.14 -5.87 -2.23
C ARG A 74 11.28 -4.46 -2.80
N ALA A 75 10.53 -3.49 -2.24
CA ALA A 75 10.56 -2.10 -2.69
C ALA A 75 11.28 -1.16 -1.71
N TYR A 76 12.09 -1.69 -0.80
CA TYR A 76 12.79 -0.89 0.22
C TYR A 76 13.57 0.28 -0.38
N GLU A 77 14.34 0.03 -1.43
CA GLU A 77 15.12 1.06 -2.11
C GLU A 77 14.22 2.14 -2.72
N GLN A 78 13.14 1.74 -3.41
CA GLN A 78 12.20 2.68 -4.03
C GLN A 78 11.48 3.51 -2.97
N ILE A 79 11.11 2.92 -1.84
CA ILE A 79 10.52 3.65 -0.72
C ILE A 79 11.53 4.67 -0.18
N LYS A 80 12.77 4.26 0.04
CA LYS A 80 13.83 5.13 0.55
C LYS A 80 14.11 6.31 -0.38
N LEU A 81 14.21 6.06 -1.67
CA LEU A 81 14.61 7.07 -2.65
C LEU A 81 13.43 7.90 -3.13
N ASN A 82 12.32 7.27 -3.49
CA ASN A 82 11.22 7.93 -4.21
C ASN A 82 10.08 8.38 -3.30
N VAL A 83 9.93 7.77 -2.11
CA VAL A 83 8.90 8.19 -1.14
C VAL A 83 9.49 9.11 -0.08
N LYS A 84 10.65 8.76 0.46
CA LYS A 84 11.29 9.53 1.55
C LYS A 84 12.31 10.55 1.06
N GLY A 85 12.99 10.27 -0.05
CA GLY A 85 14.07 11.12 -0.56
C GLY A 85 13.60 12.34 -1.35
N TRP A 86 12.37 12.34 -1.86
CA TRP A 86 11.85 13.47 -2.64
C TRP A 86 11.08 14.43 -1.74
N ALA A 87 11.75 15.49 -1.30
CA ALA A 87 11.13 16.57 -0.52
C ALA A 87 9.98 17.30 -1.26
N GLU A 88 9.82 17.06 -2.55
CA GLU A 88 8.81 17.68 -3.41
C GLU A 88 7.51 16.89 -3.53
N ASN A 89 7.38 15.73 -2.89
CA ASN A 89 6.13 14.98 -2.85
C ASN A 89 5.07 15.77 -2.08
N LYS A 90 4.25 16.51 -2.81
CA LYS A 90 3.12 17.26 -2.24
C LYS A 90 1.94 16.37 -1.87
N GLY A 91 1.86 15.18 -2.45
CA GLY A 91 0.83 14.19 -2.17
C GLY A 91 1.17 13.25 -1.02
N LYS A 92 0.32 12.26 -0.81
CA LYS A 92 0.46 11.27 0.26
C LYS A 92 0.53 9.87 -0.32
N ILE A 93 1.41 9.03 0.23
CA ILE A 93 1.42 7.59 -0.03
C ILE A 93 1.12 6.88 1.28
N ILE A 94 0.09 6.05 1.26
CA ILE A 94 -0.36 5.27 2.41
C ILE A 94 -0.27 3.79 2.06
N PHE A 95 0.64 3.09 2.71
CA PHE A 95 0.77 1.64 2.55
C PHE A 95 -0.27 0.93 3.42
N ILE A 96 -1.15 0.16 2.79
CA ILE A 96 -2.10 -0.72 3.46
C ILE A 96 -1.60 -2.14 3.30
N ASN A 97 -0.95 -2.63 4.31
CA ASN A 97 -0.30 -3.92 4.28
C ASN A 97 -1.14 -4.99 4.98
N SER A 98 -1.27 -6.14 4.34
CA SER A 98 -1.90 -7.32 4.93
C SER A 98 -0.87 -8.38 5.28
N GLY A 99 -1.19 -9.25 6.24
CA GLY A 99 -0.38 -10.44 6.52
C GLY A 99 0.81 -10.22 7.45
N HIS A 100 0.80 -9.16 8.23
CA HIS A 100 1.77 -8.99 9.31
C HIS A 100 1.68 -10.12 10.35
N ASN A 101 2.79 -10.43 11.01
CA ASN A 101 2.89 -11.37 12.13
C ASN A 101 2.44 -12.80 11.80
N GLY A 102 2.89 -13.34 10.68
CA GLY A 102 2.71 -14.75 10.35
C GLY A 102 1.30 -15.15 9.87
N CYS A 103 0.50 -14.21 9.40
CA CYS A 103 -0.87 -14.50 8.95
C CYS A 103 -0.95 -15.47 7.76
N TYR A 104 0.13 -15.66 7.03
CA TYR A 104 0.20 -16.52 5.83
C TYR A 104 1.13 -17.71 6.01
N THR A 105 1.06 -18.40 7.15
CA THR A 105 1.92 -19.55 7.47
C THR A 105 1.84 -20.66 6.40
N ASP A 106 0.66 -20.90 5.85
CA ASP A 106 0.44 -21.95 4.85
C ASP A 106 1.00 -21.61 3.46
N ALA A 107 1.34 -20.33 3.22
CA ALA A 107 1.91 -19.88 1.97
C ALA A 107 3.45 -19.98 1.90
N GLY A 108 4.08 -20.56 2.93
CA GLY A 108 5.50 -20.81 3.00
C GLY A 108 6.33 -19.61 3.48
N ARG A 109 7.64 -19.83 3.61
CA ARG A 109 8.59 -18.89 4.23
C ARG A 109 8.59 -17.49 3.61
N GLY A 110 8.33 -17.36 2.31
CA GLY A 110 8.29 -16.05 1.64
C GLY A 110 7.13 -15.15 2.07
N HIS A 111 6.18 -15.69 2.82
CA HIS A 111 5.04 -14.96 3.37
C HIS A 111 5.12 -14.79 4.90
N LEU A 112 6.14 -15.38 5.53
CA LEU A 112 6.42 -15.23 6.95
C LEU A 112 7.38 -14.06 7.14
N ILE A 113 6.84 -12.91 7.44
CA ILE A 113 7.59 -11.67 7.57
C ILE A 113 7.32 -11.11 8.95
N ASP A 114 8.39 -10.84 9.67
CA ASP A 114 8.40 -10.39 11.06
C ASP A 114 9.25 -9.14 11.29
N ASP A 115 9.94 -8.66 10.27
CA ASP A 115 10.83 -7.50 10.34
C ASP A 115 10.38 -6.28 9.53
N ASP A 116 9.17 -6.31 8.95
CA ASP A 116 8.59 -5.20 8.18
C ASP A 116 8.46 -3.90 9.00
N ILE A 117 8.08 -4.00 10.28
CA ILE A 117 8.03 -2.85 11.20
C ILE A 117 9.43 -2.30 11.46
N ALA A 118 10.44 -3.16 11.63
CA ALA A 118 11.82 -2.74 11.83
C ALA A 118 12.34 -1.98 10.60
N LEU A 119 12.00 -2.43 9.39
CA LEU A 119 12.36 -1.75 8.15
C LEU A 119 11.61 -0.41 8.00
N CYS A 120 10.34 -0.34 8.36
CA CYS A 120 9.60 0.92 8.39
C CYS A 120 10.23 1.92 9.36
N ASN A 121 10.64 1.47 10.54
CA ASN A 121 11.36 2.31 11.52
C ASN A 121 12.69 2.80 10.96
N ALA A 122 13.47 1.94 10.29
CA ALA A 122 14.72 2.32 9.65
C ALA A 122 14.52 3.38 8.55
N LEU A 123 13.37 3.36 7.89
CA LEU A 123 12.95 4.37 6.91
C LEU A 123 12.28 5.59 7.54
N ASN A 124 12.11 5.63 8.86
CA ASN A 124 11.35 6.65 9.56
C ASN A 124 9.93 6.82 8.98
N ILE A 125 9.24 5.71 8.76
CA ILE A 125 7.85 5.65 8.32
C ILE A 125 6.99 5.39 9.55
N GLU A 126 6.00 6.24 9.77
CA GLU A 126 5.01 6.01 10.81
C GLU A 126 4.20 4.76 10.50
N THR A 127 4.07 3.87 11.48
CA THR A 127 3.34 2.61 11.35
C THR A 127 2.19 2.55 12.35
N TYR A 128 1.08 1.98 11.88
CA TYR A 128 -0.09 1.73 12.70
C TYR A 128 -0.60 0.31 12.49
N THR A 129 -0.75 -0.45 13.57
CA THR A 129 -1.26 -1.83 13.54
C THR A 129 -2.61 -1.87 14.26
N PRO A 130 -3.74 -1.81 13.55
CA PRO A 130 -5.06 -1.87 14.17
C PRO A 130 -5.32 -3.28 14.73
N THR A 131 -5.86 -3.36 15.94
CA THR A 131 -6.21 -4.61 16.61
C THR A 131 -7.67 -5.02 16.41
N SER A 132 -8.48 -4.11 15.85
CA SER A 132 -9.90 -4.34 15.56
C SER A 132 -10.36 -3.57 14.33
N SER A 133 -11.51 -3.93 13.77
CA SER A 133 -12.10 -3.21 12.62
C SER A 133 -12.68 -1.84 12.97
N GLY A 134 -12.68 -1.46 14.24
CA GLY A 134 -13.16 -0.16 14.73
C GLY A 134 -12.06 0.72 15.30
N GLY A 135 -10.79 0.30 15.14
CA GLY A 135 -9.63 1.06 15.59
C GLY A 135 -9.04 1.90 14.50
#